data_efc274d0bdd5a4dbdbbd9d44a3607bb0
#
_entry.id   efc274d0bdd5a4dbdbbd9d44a3607bb0
#
_cell.length_a   1.000
_cell.length_b   1.000
_cell.length_c   1.000
_cell.angle_alpha   90.00
_cell.angle_beta   90.00
_cell.angle_gamma   90.00
#
_symmetry.space_group_name_H-M   'P 1'
#
loop_
_entity.id
_entity.type
_entity.pdbx_description
1 polymer ?
#
loop_
_entity_poly.entity_id
_entity_poly.type
_entity_poly.pdbx_seq_one_letter_code
_entity_poly.pdbx_strand_id
1 'polypeptide(L)'
;GSVEQINIQSMDDQRRDYSRQRRLEQTGEEGGEVSIVAVVWGDGLESVFREYGVSQIIQGGNTLNPSVGQILSAVEDAPTSDVLILPNNPNITISAQQAVSLTSKNLGVVPASTIPEGIAALLEFDVSTSLESNLNRMQGSLDSVSTIEVCKAVRPVDLNGVAVGDDQIIGLLNRQLVAAADTAEAALTDALVQVLTEDSELVTLFWGGPMTENEAAQTAQNLEARFESVEFELVSGGQPHYHFLASVE
;
A
#
# COMPACT_ATOMS: atom_id res chain seq x y z
N GLY A 1 -9.18 1.86 43.56
CA GLY A 1 -9.16 2.80 42.47
C GLY A 1 -9.12 2.02 41.16
N SER A 2 -10.25 2.02 40.45
CA SER A 2 -10.40 1.41 39.14
C SER A 2 -9.62 2.22 38.13
N VAL A 3 -8.74 1.56 37.39
CA VAL A 3 -8.08 2.14 36.22
C VAL A 3 -9.13 2.16 35.10
N GLU A 4 -9.60 3.32 34.72
CA GLU A 4 -10.40 3.52 33.52
C GLU A 4 -9.52 3.20 32.29
N GLN A 5 -9.97 2.25 31.47
CA GLN A 5 -9.44 2.02 30.16
C GLN A 5 -9.64 3.29 29.34
N ILE A 6 -8.56 3.96 29.01
CA ILE A 6 -8.56 5.04 28.02
C ILE A 6 -8.74 4.36 26.68
N ASN A 7 -9.95 4.49 26.13
CA ASN A 7 -10.29 4.04 24.79
C ASN A 7 -9.69 5.05 23.82
N ILE A 8 -8.51 4.74 23.31
CA ILE A 8 -7.89 5.48 22.20
C ILE A 8 -8.63 5.02 20.94
N GLN A 9 -9.81 5.56 20.74
CA GLN A 9 -10.38 5.61 19.40
C GLN A 9 -9.54 6.62 18.63
N SER A 10 -8.82 6.13 17.64
CA SER A 10 -7.88 6.93 16.87
C SER A 10 -8.61 8.13 16.23
N MET A 11 -7.92 9.26 16.11
CA MET A 11 -8.45 10.45 15.43
C MET A 11 -8.84 10.16 13.98
N ASP A 12 -8.32 9.08 13.41
CA ASP A 12 -8.68 8.57 12.09
C ASP A 12 -10.09 7.99 12.02
N ASP A 13 -10.56 7.30 13.07
CA ASP A 13 -11.96 6.86 13.13
C ASP A 13 -12.93 8.05 13.18
N GLN A 14 -12.56 9.12 13.87
CA GLN A 14 -13.35 10.36 13.89
C GLN A 14 -13.28 11.12 12.58
N ARG A 15 -12.11 11.15 11.90
CA ARG A 15 -11.97 11.71 10.54
C ARG A 15 -12.75 10.90 9.51
N ARG A 16 -12.71 9.56 9.61
CA ARG A 16 -13.48 8.65 8.74
C ARG A 16 -14.98 8.82 8.91
N ASP A 17 -15.47 8.88 10.14
CA ASP A 17 -16.91 9.08 10.43
C ASP A 17 -17.38 10.47 10.02
N TYR A 18 -16.59 11.53 10.23
CA TYR A 18 -16.92 12.88 9.81
C TYR A 18 -16.90 13.02 8.27
N SER A 19 -15.95 12.37 7.60
CA SER A 19 -15.89 12.33 6.14
C SER A 19 -17.09 11.55 5.56
N ARG A 20 -17.46 10.43 6.20
CA ARG A 20 -18.60 9.60 5.79
C ARG A 20 -19.92 10.32 5.98
N GLN A 21 -20.10 11.04 7.08
CA GLN A 21 -21.32 11.79 7.38
C GLN A 21 -21.51 13.02 6.49
N ARG A 22 -20.40 13.72 6.16
CA ARG A 22 -20.41 14.86 5.22
C ARG A 22 -20.69 14.45 3.77
N ARG A 23 -20.31 13.21 3.39
CA ARG A 23 -20.57 12.63 2.07
C ARG A 23 -22.05 12.34 1.82
N LEU A 24 -22.80 11.94 2.87
CA LEU A 24 -24.24 11.64 2.75
C LEU A 24 -25.11 12.90 2.58
N GLU A 25 -24.58 14.08 2.84
CA GLU A 25 -25.34 15.34 2.82
C GLU A 25 -25.15 16.19 1.55
N GLN A 26 -24.24 15.84 0.63
CA GLN A 26 -23.87 16.69 -0.52
C GLN A 26 -24.16 16.09 -1.92
N THR A 27 -24.89 15.00 -2.06
CA THR A 27 -25.07 14.34 -3.36
C THR A 27 -26.25 14.90 -4.16
N GLY A 28 -25.92 15.65 -5.19
CA GLY A 28 -26.79 16.07 -6.30
C GLY A 28 -26.34 15.63 -7.68
N GLU A 29 -25.26 14.84 -7.82
CA GLU A 29 -24.83 14.27 -9.11
C GLU A 29 -24.99 12.75 -9.09
N GLU A 30 -25.67 12.20 -10.10
CA GLU A 30 -25.81 10.76 -10.33
C GLU A 30 -24.44 10.15 -10.67
N GLY A 31 -23.60 9.95 -9.67
CA GLY A 31 -22.42 9.11 -9.78
C GLY A 31 -22.85 7.65 -9.74
N GLY A 32 -22.61 6.88 -10.80
CA GLY A 32 -22.81 5.43 -10.76
C GLY A 32 -21.93 4.81 -9.67
N GLU A 33 -22.44 3.74 -9.00
CA GLU A 33 -21.64 3.00 -8.03
C GLU A 33 -20.39 2.43 -8.72
N VAL A 34 -19.21 2.71 -8.17
CA VAL A 34 -17.92 2.24 -8.69
C VAL A 34 -17.35 1.19 -7.74
N SER A 35 -17.01 0.02 -8.26
CA SER A 35 -16.32 -1.03 -7.50
C SER A 35 -14.81 -0.94 -7.65
N ILE A 36 -14.08 -1.35 -6.61
CA ILE A 36 -12.62 -1.45 -6.65
C ILE A 36 -12.20 -2.91 -6.61
N VAL A 37 -11.29 -3.26 -7.51
CA VAL A 37 -10.55 -4.52 -7.56
C VAL A 37 -9.10 -4.21 -7.24
N ALA A 38 -8.43 -4.99 -6.39
CA ALA A 38 -7.02 -4.78 -6.08
C ALA A 38 -6.23 -6.09 -6.12
N VAL A 39 -4.98 -6.02 -6.56
CA VAL A 39 -4.03 -7.11 -6.42
C VAL A 39 -3.25 -6.89 -5.13
N VAL A 40 -3.36 -7.83 -4.19
CA VAL A 40 -2.78 -7.71 -2.86
C VAL A 40 -2.20 -9.06 -2.44
N TRP A 41 -1.18 -9.04 -1.61
CA TRP A 41 -0.57 -10.22 -1.01
C TRP A 41 -0.28 -9.99 0.48
N GLY A 42 -0.67 -10.97 1.30
CA GLY A 42 -0.59 -10.92 2.76
C GLY A 42 -1.94 -10.65 3.40
N ASP A 43 -2.31 -11.48 4.37
CA ASP A 43 -3.65 -11.48 4.97
C ASP A 43 -3.96 -10.16 5.69
N GLY A 44 -2.95 -9.53 6.29
CA GLY A 44 -3.11 -8.23 6.94
C GLY A 44 -3.35 -7.11 5.92
N LEU A 45 -2.57 -7.08 4.83
CA LEU A 45 -2.78 -6.12 3.74
C LEU A 45 -4.14 -6.30 3.06
N GLU A 46 -4.60 -7.55 2.87
CA GLU A 46 -5.96 -7.78 2.39
C GLU A 46 -7.01 -7.16 3.29
N SER A 47 -6.85 -7.30 4.61
CA SER A 47 -7.77 -6.71 5.57
C SER A 47 -7.80 -5.19 5.45
N VAL A 48 -6.63 -4.55 5.32
CA VAL A 48 -6.52 -3.10 5.10
C VAL A 48 -7.27 -2.69 3.82
N PHE A 49 -7.03 -3.37 2.69
CA PHE A 49 -7.70 -3.02 1.44
C PHE A 49 -9.22 -3.23 1.51
N ARG A 50 -9.70 -4.27 2.21
CA ARG A 50 -11.13 -4.48 2.44
C ARG A 50 -11.77 -3.40 3.31
N GLU A 51 -11.07 -2.93 4.34
CA GLU A 51 -11.53 -1.81 5.17
C GLU A 51 -11.70 -0.52 4.36
N TYR A 52 -10.88 -0.31 3.34
CA TYR A 52 -11.04 0.79 2.38
C TYR A 52 -12.09 0.55 1.30
N GLY A 53 -12.86 -0.54 1.37
CA GLY A 53 -13.99 -0.78 0.48
C GLY A 53 -13.66 -1.50 -0.82
N VAL A 54 -12.48 -2.14 -0.92
CA VAL A 54 -12.14 -2.99 -2.07
C VAL A 54 -13.08 -4.19 -2.11
N SER A 55 -13.82 -4.32 -3.21
CA SER A 55 -14.87 -5.34 -3.39
C SER A 55 -14.29 -6.71 -3.77
N GLN A 56 -13.23 -6.73 -4.57
CA GLN A 56 -12.57 -7.96 -5.02
C GLN A 56 -11.06 -7.85 -4.84
N ILE A 57 -10.47 -8.89 -4.25
CA ILE A 57 -9.02 -9.01 -4.10
C ILE A 57 -8.52 -10.16 -4.96
N ILE A 58 -7.51 -9.88 -5.76
CA ILE A 58 -6.77 -10.87 -6.52
C ILE A 58 -5.49 -11.16 -5.74
N GLN A 59 -5.32 -12.41 -5.33
CA GLN A 59 -4.08 -12.85 -4.71
C GLN A 59 -2.95 -12.78 -5.73
N GLY A 60 -1.91 -12.00 -5.44
CA GLY A 60 -0.79 -11.83 -6.35
C GLY A 60 0.35 -11.08 -5.68
N GLY A 61 1.52 -11.09 -6.28
CA GLY A 61 2.70 -10.43 -5.74
C GLY A 61 3.89 -10.63 -6.66
N ASN A 62 5.10 -10.27 -6.20
CA ASN A 62 6.32 -10.26 -7.00
C ASN A 62 6.68 -11.59 -7.65
N THR A 63 6.17 -12.71 -7.13
CA THR A 63 6.42 -14.05 -7.67
C THR A 63 5.21 -14.68 -8.33
N LEU A 64 4.02 -14.07 -8.17
CA LEU A 64 2.75 -14.60 -8.67
C LEU A 64 1.96 -13.49 -9.35
N ASN A 65 2.35 -13.17 -10.58
CA ASN A 65 1.60 -12.21 -11.39
C ASN A 65 0.29 -12.84 -11.86
N PRO A 66 -0.87 -12.28 -11.51
CA PRO A 66 -2.14 -12.77 -12.02
C PRO A 66 -2.17 -12.65 -13.55
N SER A 67 -2.71 -13.66 -14.19
CA SER A 67 -2.96 -13.64 -15.62
C SER A 67 -4.08 -12.63 -15.97
N VAL A 68 -4.11 -12.19 -17.21
CA VAL A 68 -5.22 -11.34 -17.73
C VAL A 68 -6.58 -12.01 -17.48
N GLY A 69 -6.66 -13.35 -17.60
CA GLY A 69 -7.89 -14.11 -17.32
C GLY A 69 -8.34 -14.03 -15.86
N GLN A 70 -7.41 -14.07 -14.89
CA GLN A 70 -7.74 -13.91 -13.47
C GLN A 70 -8.20 -12.47 -13.16
N ILE A 71 -7.57 -11.48 -13.78
CA ILE A 71 -7.99 -10.08 -13.67
C ILE A 71 -9.39 -9.91 -14.22
N LEU A 72 -9.68 -10.44 -15.43
CA LEU A 72 -11.00 -10.39 -16.03
C LEU A 72 -12.05 -11.06 -15.15
N SER A 73 -11.77 -12.24 -14.59
CA SER A 73 -12.71 -12.90 -13.69
C SER A 73 -13.06 -12.01 -12.49
N ALA A 74 -12.08 -11.42 -11.83
CA ALA A 74 -12.33 -10.53 -10.70
C ALA A 74 -13.10 -9.25 -11.08
N VAL A 75 -12.82 -8.70 -12.26
CA VAL A 75 -13.55 -7.55 -12.80
C VAL A 75 -15.01 -7.93 -13.09
N GLU A 76 -15.28 -9.07 -13.74
CA GLU A 76 -16.65 -9.52 -14.03
C GLU A 76 -17.42 -9.84 -12.75
N ASP A 77 -16.77 -10.37 -11.70
CA ASP A 77 -17.35 -10.69 -10.40
C ASP A 77 -17.60 -9.42 -9.53
N ALA A 78 -17.06 -8.27 -9.90
CA ALA A 78 -17.34 -7.02 -9.21
C ALA A 78 -18.81 -6.62 -9.31
N PRO A 79 -19.44 -6.07 -8.25
CA PRO A 79 -20.91 -5.87 -8.22
C PRO A 79 -21.43 -4.80 -9.18
N THR A 80 -20.58 -3.89 -9.66
CA THR A 80 -21.00 -2.76 -10.51
C THR A 80 -20.47 -2.88 -11.96
N SER A 81 -21.02 -2.07 -12.87
CA SER A 81 -20.54 -1.98 -14.26
C SER A 81 -19.29 -1.12 -14.40
N ASP A 82 -19.08 -0.19 -13.46
CA ASP A 82 -17.93 0.70 -13.40
C ASP A 82 -16.93 0.14 -12.38
N VAL A 83 -15.71 -0.16 -12.82
CA VAL A 83 -14.70 -0.84 -12.01
C VAL A 83 -13.36 -0.13 -12.09
N LEU A 84 -12.72 0.10 -10.96
CA LEU A 84 -11.33 0.53 -10.88
C LEU A 84 -10.47 -0.65 -10.45
N ILE A 85 -9.29 -0.80 -11.06
CA ILE A 85 -8.31 -1.80 -10.62
C ILE A 85 -7.03 -1.13 -10.15
N LEU A 86 -6.53 -1.60 -8.97
CA LEU A 86 -5.24 -1.28 -8.37
C LEU A 86 -4.30 -2.48 -8.53
N PRO A 87 -3.38 -2.46 -9.50
CA PRO A 87 -2.45 -3.57 -9.73
C PRO A 87 -1.39 -3.71 -8.65
N ASN A 88 -0.98 -2.61 -8.02
CA ASN A 88 0.05 -2.52 -6.97
C ASN A 88 1.40 -3.14 -7.36
N ASN A 89 1.62 -3.30 -8.67
CA ASN A 89 2.86 -3.82 -9.25
C ASN A 89 2.90 -3.44 -10.74
N PRO A 90 3.99 -2.87 -11.26
CA PRO A 90 4.05 -2.43 -12.66
C PRO A 90 3.98 -3.58 -13.68
N ASN A 91 4.40 -4.78 -13.33
CA ASN A 91 4.24 -5.94 -14.20
C ASN A 91 2.76 -6.33 -14.34
N ILE A 92 1.99 -6.16 -13.27
CA ILE A 92 0.55 -6.44 -13.26
C ILE A 92 -0.23 -5.33 -13.95
N THR A 93 0.25 -4.07 -13.88
CA THR A 93 -0.34 -2.94 -14.61
C THR A 93 -0.49 -3.23 -16.10
N ILE A 94 0.51 -3.87 -16.71
CA ILE A 94 0.45 -4.25 -18.13
C ILE A 94 -0.70 -5.24 -18.39
N SER A 95 -0.86 -6.24 -17.53
CA SER A 95 -1.95 -7.22 -17.63
C SER A 95 -3.32 -6.59 -17.38
N ALA A 96 -3.40 -5.64 -16.44
CA ALA A 96 -4.63 -4.89 -16.17
C ALA A 96 -5.05 -4.01 -17.36
N GLN A 97 -4.10 -3.34 -18.01
CA GLN A 97 -4.35 -2.56 -19.21
C GLN A 97 -4.84 -3.43 -20.38
N GLN A 98 -4.34 -4.66 -20.52
CA GLN A 98 -4.84 -5.59 -21.52
C GLN A 98 -6.29 -6.01 -21.23
N ALA A 99 -6.66 -6.17 -19.96
CA ALA A 99 -8.01 -6.53 -19.56
C ALA A 99 -9.06 -5.47 -19.95
N VAL A 100 -8.69 -4.18 -20.02
CA VAL A 100 -9.59 -3.08 -20.40
C VAL A 100 -10.28 -3.35 -21.75
N SER A 101 -9.55 -3.87 -22.73
CA SER A 101 -10.08 -4.14 -24.07
C SER A 101 -10.87 -5.46 -24.18
N LEU A 102 -10.89 -6.27 -23.13
CA LEU A 102 -11.45 -7.63 -23.15
C LEU A 102 -12.69 -7.79 -22.26
N THR A 103 -12.94 -6.84 -21.36
CA THR A 103 -14.14 -6.82 -20.50
C THR A 103 -15.29 -6.07 -21.16
N SER A 104 -16.52 -6.40 -20.78
CA SER A 104 -17.73 -5.64 -21.14
C SER A 104 -18.03 -4.49 -20.17
N LYS A 105 -17.33 -4.43 -19.04
CA LYS A 105 -17.48 -3.38 -18.04
C LYS A 105 -16.61 -2.15 -18.35
N ASN A 106 -16.94 -1.03 -17.75
CA ASN A 106 -16.09 0.17 -17.81
C ASN A 106 -14.95 -0.01 -16.81
N LEU A 107 -13.78 -0.42 -17.28
CA LEU A 107 -12.61 -0.68 -16.44
C LEU A 107 -11.61 0.47 -16.53
N GLY A 108 -11.36 1.13 -15.39
CA GLY A 108 -10.27 2.09 -15.20
C GLY A 108 -9.08 1.45 -14.47
N VAL A 109 -7.86 1.71 -14.93
CA VAL A 109 -6.63 1.21 -14.28
C VAL A 109 -5.93 2.36 -13.56
N VAL A 110 -5.82 2.26 -12.24
CA VAL A 110 -5.00 3.15 -11.42
C VAL A 110 -3.61 2.52 -11.32
N PRO A 111 -2.56 3.07 -11.96
CA PRO A 111 -1.30 2.36 -12.18
C PRO A 111 -0.37 2.37 -10.95
N ALA A 112 -0.94 2.11 -9.76
CA ALA A 112 -0.14 1.95 -8.54
C ALA A 112 0.92 0.86 -8.74
N SER A 113 2.16 1.19 -8.42
CA SER A 113 3.33 0.33 -8.60
C SER A 113 3.72 -0.41 -7.33
N THR A 114 3.17 0.02 -6.18
CA THR A 114 3.45 -0.53 -4.86
C THR A 114 2.17 -0.58 -4.01
N ILE A 115 2.19 -1.34 -2.91
CA ILE A 115 1.09 -1.38 -1.94
C ILE A 115 0.84 -0.01 -1.29
N PRO A 116 1.86 0.74 -0.81
CA PRO A 116 1.67 2.09 -0.29
C PRO A 116 1.01 3.04 -1.29
N GLU A 117 1.43 3.05 -2.55
CA GLU A 117 0.77 3.84 -3.61
C GLU A 117 -0.70 3.44 -3.77
N GLY A 118 -1.01 2.13 -3.71
CA GLY A 118 -2.39 1.65 -3.77
C GLY A 118 -3.24 2.11 -2.59
N ILE A 119 -2.68 2.16 -1.39
CA ILE A 119 -3.36 2.68 -0.19
C ILE A 119 -3.58 4.20 -0.33
N ALA A 120 -2.57 4.97 -0.74
CA ALA A 120 -2.71 6.40 -0.99
C ALA A 120 -3.82 6.68 -2.03
N ALA A 121 -3.89 5.88 -3.09
CA ALA A 121 -4.96 5.99 -4.08
C ALA A 121 -6.34 5.69 -3.47
N LEU A 122 -6.46 4.68 -2.60
CA LEU A 122 -7.73 4.34 -1.94
C LEU A 122 -8.23 5.44 -1.01
N LEU A 123 -7.35 6.21 -0.38
CA LEU A 123 -7.72 7.36 0.45
C LEU A 123 -8.41 8.47 -0.37
N GLU A 124 -8.08 8.58 -1.64
CA GLU A 124 -8.68 9.53 -2.58
C GLU A 124 -9.97 9.03 -3.23
N PHE A 125 -10.35 7.77 -3.05
CA PHE A 125 -11.58 7.22 -3.61
C PHE A 125 -12.81 7.84 -2.97
N ASP A 126 -13.76 8.26 -3.80
CA ASP A 126 -15.05 8.80 -3.40
C ASP A 126 -16.21 8.05 -4.08
N VAL A 127 -16.94 7.27 -3.29
CA VAL A 127 -18.09 6.47 -3.75
C VAL A 127 -19.20 7.28 -4.42
N SER A 128 -19.23 8.59 -4.17
CA SER A 128 -20.27 9.48 -4.71
C SER A 128 -19.94 10.08 -6.07
N THR A 129 -18.72 9.83 -6.60
CA THR A 129 -18.28 10.41 -7.87
C THR A 129 -18.15 9.35 -8.98
N SER A 130 -18.06 9.82 -10.22
CA SER A 130 -17.95 8.95 -11.40
C SER A 130 -16.61 8.18 -11.43
N LEU A 131 -16.56 7.11 -12.24
CA LEU A 131 -15.34 6.36 -12.53
C LEU A 131 -14.20 7.28 -12.98
N GLU A 132 -14.46 8.21 -13.90
CA GLU A 132 -13.43 9.11 -14.46
C GLU A 132 -12.87 10.07 -13.40
N SER A 133 -13.75 10.63 -12.56
CA SER A 133 -13.35 11.51 -11.47
C SER A 133 -12.48 10.77 -10.45
N ASN A 134 -12.89 9.57 -10.03
CA ASN A 134 -12.12 8.73 -9.14
C ASN A 134 -10.78 8.31 -9.75
N LEU A 135 -10.77 7.91 -11.01
CA LEU A 135 -9.55 7.54 -11.71
C LEU A 135 -8.52 8.67 -11.68
N ASN A 136 -8.95 9.89 -12.01
CA ASN A 136 -8.08 11.07 -12.02
C ASN A 136 -7.53 11.41 -10.61
N ARG A 137 -8.40 11.39 -9.58
CA ARG A 137 -8.00 11.69 -8.19
C ARG A 137 -7.02 10.64 -7.67
N MET A 138 -7.34 9.37 -7.82
CA MET A 138 -6.52 8.25 -7.37
C MET A 138 -5.16 8.23 -8.09
N GLN A 139 -5.12 8.53 -9.39
CA GLN A 139 -3.85 8.65 -10.12
C GLN A 139 -3.02 9.84 -9.64
N GLY A 140 -3.66 10.95 -9.29
CA GLY A 140 -2.99 12.14 -8.79
C GLY A 140 -2.32 11.96 -7.43
N SER A 141 -2.72 10.96 -6.64
CA SER A 141 -2.14 10.68 -5.32
C SER A 141 -0.97 9.70 -5.32
N LEU A 142 -0.68 9.05 -6.44
CA LEU A 142 0.37 8.03 -6.47
C LEU A 142 1.76 8.57 -6.11
N ASP A 143 2.02 9.83 -6.46
CA ASP A 143 3.31 10.48 -6.18
C ASP A 143 3.36 11.15 -4.79
N SER A 144 2.27 11.09 -4.00
CA SER A 144 2.23 11.70 -2.65
C SER A 144 2.97 10.89 -1.60
N VAL A 145 3.31 9.64 -1.89
CA VAL A 145 3.94 8.72 -0.96
C VAL A 145 5.21 8.13 -1.53
N SER A 146 6.26 8.06 -0.70
CA SER A 146 7.44 7.29 -1.02
C SER A 146 7.36 5.89 -0.40
N THR A 147 7.70 4.88 -1.19
CA THR A 147 7.67 3.48 -0.74
C THR A 147 9.07 2.97 -0.44
N ILE A 148 9.25 2.37 0.75
CA ILE A 148 10.43 1.56 1.06
C ILE A 148 10.01 0.09 1.11
N GLU A 149 10.78 -0.76 0.42
CA GLU A 149 10.62 -2.22 0.44
C GLU A 149 11.88 -2.82 1.06
N VAL A 150 11.74 -3.60 2.13
CA VAL A 150 12.86 -4.26 2.82
C VAL A 150 12.72 -5.76 2.67
N CYS A 151 13.67 -6.40 1.98
CA CYS A 151 13.64 -7.84 1.74
C CYS A 151 15.06 -8.43 1.70
N LYS A 152 15.13 -9.77 1.74
CA LYS A 152 16.40 -10.48 1.57
C LYS A 152 16.86 -10.41 0.11
N ALA A 153 18.13 -10.12 -0.11
CA ALA A 153 18.73 -10.14 -1.44
C ALA A 153 18.68 -11.56 -2.04
N VAL A 154 18.30 -11.66 -3.31
CA VAL A 154 18.26 -12.95 -4.03
C VAL A 154 19.66 -13.39 -4.45
N ARG A 155 20.55 -12.44 -4.69
CA ARG A 155 21.94 -12.67 -5.12
C ARG A 155 22.80 -11.46 -4.81
N PRO A 156 24.11 -11.63 -4.67
CA PRO A 156 25.04 -10.51 -4.60
C PRO A 156 24.95 -9.64 -5.86
N VAL A 157 25.00 -8.34 -5.66
CA VAL A 157 24.98 -7.36 -6.76
C VAL A 157 25.69 -6.07 -6.32
N ASP A 158 26.28 -5.35 -7.26
CA ASP A 158 26.73 -3.97 -7.06
C ASP A 158 25.93 -3.09 -8.03
N LEU A 159 25.07 -2.25 -7.46
CA LEU A 159 24.16 -1.42 -8.22
C LEU A 159 23.98 -0.06 -7.52
N ASN A 160 24.04 1.02 -8.27
CA ASN A 160 23.88 2.39 -7.77
C ASN A 160 24.89 2.78 -6.66
N GLY A 161 26.07 2.13 -6.62
CA GLY A 161 27.05 2.35 -5.57
C GLY A 161 26.78 1.61 -4.26
N VAL A 162 25.76 0.75 -4.23
CA VAL A 162 25.43 -0.15 -3.11
C VAL A 162 25.93 -1.54 -3.44
N ALA A 163 26.92 -2.01 -2.68
CA ALA A 163 27.43 -3.37 -2.78
C ALA A 163 26.61 -4.29 -1.87
N VAL A 164 25.96 -5.29 -2.44
CA VAL A 164 25.15 -6.29 -1.72
C VAL A 164 25.93 -7.60 -1.68
N GLY A 165 26.20 -8.09 -0.45
CA GLY A 165 26.81 -9.38 -0.20
C GLY A 165 25.82 -10.54 -0.20
N ASP A 166 26.33 -11.74 0.06
CA ASP A 166 25.49 -12.92 0.24
C ASP A 166 24.62 -12.78 1.49
N ASP A 167 23.37 -13.20 1.40
CA ASP A 167 22.40 -13.24 2.50
C ASP A 167 22.01 -11.87 3.12
N GLN A 168 22.47 -10.77 2.59
CA GLN A 168 22.12 -9.44 3.11
C GLN A 168 20.67 -9.07 2.86
N ILE A 169 20.17 -8.19 3.71
CA ILE A 169 18.87 -7.53 3.59
C ILE A 169 19.09 -6.23 2.81
N ILE A 170 18.22 -5.98 1.84
CA ILE A 170 18.26 -4.78 1.01
C ILE A 170 17.08 -3.87 1.29
N GLY A 171 17.33 -2.57 1.19
CA GLY A 171 16.31 -1.52 1.16
C GLY A 171 16.17 -0.95 -0.24
N LEU A 172 14.94 -0.95 -0.75
CA LEU A 172 14.59 -0.34 -2.02
C LEU A 172 13.73 0.89 -1.71
N LEU A 173 14.12 2.06 -2.18
CA LEU A 173 13.32 3.28 -2.14
C LEU A 173 12.72 3.52 -3.53
N ASN A 174 11.40 3.58 -3.63
CA ASN A 174 10.69 3.68 -4.89
C ASN A 174 11.26 2.71 -5.94
N ARG A 175 11.50 1.46 -5.49
CA ARG A 175 12.04 0.33 -6.26
C ARG A 175 13.51 0.47 -6.70
N GLN A 176 14.21 1.48 -6.24
CA GLN A 176 15.66 1.65 -6.45
C GLN A 176 16.43 1.14 -5.25
N LEU A 177 17.46 0.33 -5.48
CA LEU A 177 18.36 -0.15 -4.44
C LEU A 177 19.10 1.04 -3.81
N VAL A 178 18.93 1.23 -2.49
CA VAL A 178 19.51 2.34 -1.74
C VAL A 178 20.24 1.91 -0.48
N ALA A 179 19.98 0.70 0.02
CA ALA A 179 20.60 0.18 1.23
C ALA A 179 20.89 -1.32 1.14
N ALA A 180 21.95 -1.77 1.82
CA ALA A 180 22.25 -3.18 2.04
C ALA A 180 22.86 -3.31 3.45
N ALA A 181 22.30 -4.22 4.25
CA ALA A 181 22.69 -4.39 5.65
C ALA A 181 22.51 -5.85 6.10
N ASP A 182 23.00 -6.16 7.31
CA ASP A 182 22.87 -7.51 7.86
C ASP A 182 21.52 -7.74 8.57
N THR A 183 20.78 -6.67 8.86
CA THR A 183 19.46 -6.73 9.52
C THR A 183 18.41 -5.90 8.80
N ALA A 184 17.14 -6.28 8.95
CA ALA A 184 16.02 -5.55 8.36
C ALA A 184 15.88 -4.13 8.93
N GLU A 185 16.13 -3.95 10.24
CA GLU A 185 16.12 -2.65 10.90
C GLU A 185 17.21 -1.72 10.31
N ALA A 186 18.43 -2.21 10.12
CA ALA A 186 19.50 -1.41 9.56
C ALA A 186 19.21 -1.01 8.11
N ALA A 187 18.77 -1.94 7.26
CA ALA A 187 18.40 -1.66 5.88
C ALA A 187 17.23 -0.65 5.78
N LEU A 188 16.22 -0.79 6.64
CA LEU A 188 15.10 0.15 6.73
C LEU A 188 15.58 1.54 7.19
N THR A 189 16.40 1.59 8.23
CA THR A 189 16.96 2.83 8.74
C THR A 189 17.77 3.59 7.69
N ASP A 190 18.64 2.89 6.96
CA ASP A 190 19.48 3.49 5.93
C ASP A 190 18.64 4.00 4.74
N ALA A 191 17.53 3.32 4.42
CA ALA A 191 16.59 3.79 3.40
C ALA A 191 15.78 5.01 3.88
N LEU A 192 15.32 5.02 5.14
CA LEU A 192 14.60 6.15 5.74
C LEU A 192 15.44 7.43 5.77
N VAL A 193 16.74 7.33 6.11
CA VAL A 193 17.66 8.49 6.11
C VAL A 193 17.72 9.17 4.73
N GLN A 194 17.47 8.44 3.64
CA GLN A 194 17.55 9.00 2.29
C GLN A 194 16.25 9.67 1.82
N VAL A 195 15.12 9.37 2.46
CA VAL A 195 13.81 9.87 2.02
C VAL A 195 13.19 10.85 3.00
N LEU A 196 13.46 10.71 4.31
CA LEU A 196 12.91 11.60 5.32
C LEU A 196 13.43 13.03 5.14
N THR A 197 12.51 13.96 5.19
CA THR A 197 12.74 15.42 5.14
C THR A 197 12.17 16.09 6.39
N GLU A 198 12.32 17.40 6.51
CA GLU A 198 11.70 18.18 7.59
C GLU A 198 10.15 18.23 7.47
N ASP A 199 9.63 17.93 6.28
CA ASP A 199 8.20 17.92 5.99
C ASP A 199 7.57 16.52 6.13
N SER A 200 8.37 15.49 6.43
CA SER A 200 7.85 14.12 6.64
C SER A 200 7.20 14.01 8.01
N GLU A 201 5.91 13.64 8.02
CA GLU A 201 5.09 13.60 9.23
C GLU A 201 4.82 12.17 9.70
N LEU A 202 4.59 11.22 8.77
CA LEU A 202 4.15 9.87 9.08
C LEU A 202 4.93 8.81 8.29
N VAL A 203 5.30 7.73 8.97
CA VAL A 203 5.79 6.50 8.36
C VAL A 203 4.91 5.32 8.82
N THR A 204 4.20 4.71 7.89
CA THR A 204 3.44 3.48 8.18
C THR A 204 4.28 2.26 7.80
N LEU A 205 4.56 1.40 8.77
CA LEU A 205 5.34 0.17 8.62
C LEU A 205 4.43 -1.04 8.55
N PHE A 206 4.37 -1.70 7.40
CA PHE A 206 3.69 -2.98 7.23
C PHE A 206 4.72 -4.11 7.39
N TRP A 207 4.68 -4.84 8.51
CA TRP A 207 5.59 -5.96 8.72
C TRP A 207 5.07 -7.27 8.12
N GLY A 208 5.98 -8.08 7.60
CA GLY A 208 5.65 -9.26 6.82
C GLY A 208 6.10 -10.59 7.43
N GLY A 209 5.81 -11.67 6.71
CA GLY A 209 6.04 -13.05 7.14
C GLY A 209 7.46 -13.41 7.59
N PRO A 210 8.54 -12.76 7.10
CA PRO A 210 9.90 -13.01 7.61
C PRO A 210 10.15 -12.53 9.04
N MET A 211 9.23 -11.76 9.65
CA MET A 211 9.38 -11.18 10.97
C MET A 211 8.34 -11.72 11.96
N THR A 212 8.68 -11.68 13.23
CA THR A 212 7.73 -11.83 14.33
C THR A 212 7.20 -10.45 14.75
N GLU A 213 6.04 -10.42 15.38
CA GLU A 213 5.44 -9.20 15.93
C GLU A 213 6.39 -8.47 16.90
N ASN A 214 7.09 -9.23 17.76
CA ASN A 214 8.04 -8.65 18.70
C ASN A 214 9.24 -7.98 18.02
N GLU A 215 9.80 -8.58 16.97
CA GLU A 215 10.89 -7.98 16.19
C GLU A 215 10.41 -6.70 15.47
N ALA A 216 9.21 -6.74 14.89
CA ALA A 216 8.63 -5.59 14.23
C ALA A 216 8.35 -4.43 15.22
N ALA A 217 7.78 -4.74 16.38
CA ALA A 217 7.52 -3.76 17.43
C ALA A 217 8.84 -3.15 17.97
N GLN A 218 9.87 -3.96 18.18
CA GLN A 218 11.17 -3.46 18.62
C GLN A 218 11.80 -2.53 17.58
N THR A 219 11.72 -2.90 16.29
CA THR A 219 12.19 -2.06 15.19
C THR A 219 11.46 -0.72 15.16
N ALA A 220 10.13 -0.71 15.27
CA ALA A 220 9.34 0.52 15.31
C ALA A 220 9.76 1.43 16.48
N GLN A 221 9.90 0.88 17.68
CA GLN A 221 10.37 1.65 18.86
C GLN A 221 11.77 2.25 18.68
N ASN A 222 12.70 1.50 18.05
CA ASN A 222 14.05 2.00 17.78
C ASN A 222 14.03 3.14 16.75
N LEU A 223 13.14 3.05 15.74
CA LEU A 223 12.96 4.10 14.74
C LEU A 223 12.33 5.36 15.33
N GLU A 224 11.28 5.23 16.14
CA GLU A 224 10.68 6.34 16.90
C GLU A 224 11.72 7.09 17.76
N ALA A 225 12.57 6.34 18.45
CA ALA A 225 13.64 6.94 19.27
C ALA A 225 14.71 7.63 18.44
N ARG A 226 14.91 7.23 17.18
CA ARG A 226 15.92 7.80 16.28
C ARG A 226 15.40 9.00 15.49
N PHE A 227 14.12 8.99 15.09
CA PHE A 227 13.49 9.99 14.25
C PHE A 227 12.34 10.67 15.00
N GLU A 228 12.68 11.40 16.07
CA GLU A 228 11.73 12.00 17.04
C GLU A 228 10.70 12.95 16.42
N SER A 229 10.93 13.45 15.20
CA SER A 229 10.01 14.36 14.50
C SER A 229 8.99 13.66 13.61
N VAL A 230 9.08 12.32 13.48
CA VAL A 230 8.23 11.52 12.58
C VAL A 230 7.42 10.56 13.41
N GLU A 231 6.12 10.46 13.13
CA GLU A 231 5.25 9.45 13.71
C GLU A 231 5.42 8.10 12.99
N PHE A 232 5.45 7.01 13.75
CA PHE A 232 5.54 5.66 13.19
C PHE A 232 4.29 4.85 13.54
N GLU A 233 3.61 4.35 12.52
CA GLU A 233 2.52 3.38 12.69
C GLU A 233 3.01 1.99 12.30
N LEU A 234 2.65 0.96 13.09
CA LEU A 234 3.00 -0.42 12.83
C LEU A 234 1.75 -1.24 12.53
N VAL A 235 1.70 -1.83 11.35
CA VAL A 235 0.57 -2.62 10.85
C VAL A 235 1.03 -4.04 10.49
N SER A 236 0.25 -5.06 10.87
CA SER A 236 0.51 -6.42 10.40
C SER A 236 0.10 -6.54 8.94
N GLY A 237 1.07 -6.67 8.05
CA GLY A 237 0.82 -6.83 6.62
C GLY A 237 0.74 -8.29 6.19
N GLY A 238 1.54 -9.16 6.81
CA GLY A 238 1.61 -10.59 6.50
C GLY A 238 2.17 -10.92 5.12
N GLN A 239 2.75 -9.94 4.41
CA GLN A 239 3.33 -10.14 3.08
C GLN A 239 4.50 -11.14 3.14
N PRO A 240 4.53 -12.16 2.25
CA PRO A 240 5.67 -13.05 2.14
C PRO A 240 6.87 -12.30 1.54
N HIS A 241 8.08 -12.70 1.84
CA HIS A 241 9.34 -12.18 1.26
C HIS A 241 9.80 -10.80 1.72
N TYR A 242 8.92 -9.91 2.13
CA TYR A 242 9.29 -8.59 2.65
C TYR A 242 9.27 -8.59 4.18
N HIS A 243 10.35 -8.08 4.78
CA HIS A 243 10.38 -7.81 6.21
C HIS A 243 9.48 -6.62 6.53
N PHE A 244 9.64 -5.55 5.74
CA PHE A 244 8.81 -4.37 5.81
C PHE A 244 8.45 -3.85 4.42
N LEU A 245 7.24 -3.34 4.30
CA LEU A 245 6.87 -2.31 3.34
C LEU A 245 6.61 -1.04 4.15
N ALA A 246 7.15 0.10 3.74
CA ALA A 246 6.89 1.35 4.42
C ALA A 246 6.34 2.40 3.46
N SER A 247 5.33 3.14 3.93
CA SER A 247 4.83 4.37 3.34
C SER A 247 5.48 5.53 4.07
N VAL A 248 6.00 6.51 3.36
CA VAL A 248 6.57 7.74 3.90
C VAL A 248 5.78 8.92 3.32
N GLU A 249 5.16 9.70 4.19
CA GLU A 249 4.27 10.84 3.89
C GLU A 249 4.80 12.14 4.47
#